data_ffdedc4edad1739dd761286da948764a
#
_entry.id   ffdedc4edad1739dd761286da948764a
#
_cell.length_a   1.000
_cell.length_b   1.000
_cell.length_c   1.000
_cell.angle_alpha   90.00
_cell.angle_beta   90.00
_cell.angle_gamma   90.00
#
_symmetry.space_group_name_H-M   'P 1'
#
loop_
_entity.id
_entity.type
_entity.pdbx_description
1 polymer ?
#
loop_
_entity_poly.entity_id
_entity_poly.type
_entity_poly.pdbx_seq_one_letter_code
_entity_poly.pdbx_strand_id
1 'polypeptide(L)'
;SMDPPKAYAALVGNSVDAALLAAGLVVKANDAGMKTITTAEGLVKPNLVMVARRAYAQEHPDVVKRVVAVHRKAHAWINENKEKALEMGAKAQGVSPIVAKKLFDWSSFYDVLTEDDIRGMEEDKRFLIENGLMRTKIRVDVRSLVMPEAMR
;
A
#
# COMPACT_ATOMS: atom_id res chain seq x y z
N SER A 1 -9.61 10.62 15.55
CA SER A 1 -9.20 9.73 14.45
C SER A 1 -10.23 8.63 14.27
N MET A 2 -10.62 8.37 13.03
CA MET A 2 -11.54 7.30 12.64
C MET A 2 -10.83 6.37 11.66
N ASP A 3 -11.19 5.07 11.69
CA ASP A 3 -10.77 4.16 10.64
C ASP A 3 -11.49 4.47 9.31
N PRO A 4 -10.89 4.16 8.16
CA PRO A 4 -11.40 4.58 6.85
C PRO A 4 -12.86 4.21 6.54
N PRO A 5 -13.36 3.01 6.87
CA PRO A 5 -14.79 2.69 6.68
C PRO A 5 -15.75 3.58 7.48
N LYS A 6 -15.38 3.92 8.72
CA LYS A 6 -16.19 4.82 9.56
C LYS A 6 -16.13 6.26 9.04
N ALA A 7 -14.96 6.71 8.59
CA ALA A 7 -14.79 8.03 7.97
C ALA A 7 -15.65 8.16 6.71
N TYR A 8 -15.70 7.12 5.86
CA TYR A 8 -16.58 7.07 4.72
C TYR A 8 -18.07 7.15 5.11
N ALA A 9 -18.48 6.34 6.09
CA ALA A 9 -19.88 6.34 6.56
C ALA A 9 -20.28 7.70 7.14
N ALA A 10 -19.39 8.34 7.91
CA ALA A 10 -19.62 9.67 8.46
C ALA A 10 -19.76 10.75 7.38
N LEU A 11 -18.93 10.68 6.32
CA LEU A 11 -18.99 11.60 5.19
C LEU A 11 -20.33 11.46 4.41
N VAL A 12 -20.70 10.24 4.04
CA VAL A 12 -21.95 9.99 3.29
C VAL A 12 -23.17 10.28 4.14
N GLY A 13 -23.09 10.05 5.45
CA GLY A 13 -24.14 10.36 6.41
C GLY A 13 -24.19 11.83 6.87
N ASN A 14 -23.42 12.73 6.24
CA ASN A 14 -23.33 14.16 6.58
C ASN A 14 -22.96 14.45 8.05
N SER A 15 -22.24 13.55 8.70
CA SER A 15 -21.75 13.74 10.07
C SER A 15 -20.38 14.43 10.11
N VAL A 16 -19.73 14.55 8.97
CA VAL A 16 -18.50 15.33 8.75
C VAL A 16 -18.55 15.97 7.37
N ASP A 17 -17.90 17.13 7.22
CA ASP A 17 -17.88 17.90 5.96
C ASP A 17 -16.82 17.39 4.99
N ALA A 18 -15.76 16.75 5.49
CA ALA A 18 -14.67 16.18 4.71
C ALA A 18 -14.06 14.96 5.39
N ALA A 19 -13.49 14.05 4.61
CA ALA A 19 -12.80 12.86 5.12
C ALA A 19 -11.57 12.55 4.27
N LEU A 20 -10.51 12.03 4.90
CA LEU A 20 -9.39 11.42 4.21
C LEU A 20 -9.73 9.97 3.92
N LEU A 21 -9.81 9.63 2.65
CA LEU A 21 -10.16 8.28 2.17
C LEU A 21 -9.06 7.76 1.24
N ALA A 22 -9.00 6.45 1.06
CA ALA A 22 -8.04 5.82 0.16
C ALA A 22 -8.69 4.70 -0.66
N ALA A 23 -8.08 4.35 -1.77
CA ALA A 23 -8.42 3.23 -2.65
C ALA A 23 -9.93 3.19 -3.01
N GLY A 24 -10.57 2.04 -2.86
CA GLY A 24 -11.97 1.85 -3.23
C GLY A 24 -12.98 2.74 -2.50
N LEU A 25 -12.63 3.28 -1.32
CA LEU A 25 -13.51 4.21 -0.60
C LEU A 25 -13.60 5.58 -1.28
N VAL A 26 -12.53 6.04 -1.94
CA VAL A 26 -12.58 7.27 -2.76
C VAL A 26 -13.55 7.08 -3.93
N VAL A 27 -13.46 5.93 -4.61
CA VAL A 27 -14.38 5.63 -5.73
C VAL A 27 -15.83 5.58 -5.25
N LYS A 28 -16.11 4.87 -4.14
CA LYS A 28 -17.43 4.80 -3.55
C LYS A 28 -17.98 6.17 -3.13
N ALA A 29 -17.13 7.04 -2.58
CA ALA A 29 -17.52 8.38 -2.19
C ALA A 29 -17.87 9.24 -3.42
N ASN A 30 -17.08 9.17 -4.49
CA ASN A 30 -17.36 9.86 -5.73
C ASN A 30 -18.65 9.34 -6.39
N ASP A 31 -18.87 8.03 -6.39
CA ASP A 31 -20.12 7.41 -6.91
C ASP A 31 -21.33 7.82 -6.07
N ALA A 32 -21.16 8.12 -4.77
CA ALA A 32 -22.18 8.68 -3.88
C ALA A 32 -22.35 10.21 -4.03
N GLY A 33 -21.70 10.84 -5.02
CA GLY A 33 -21.83 12.27 -5.31
C GLY A 33 -20.86 13.18 -4.53
N MET A 34 -19.95 12.62 -3.73
CA MET A 34 -18.91 13.40 -3.06
C MET A 34 -17.83 13.84 -4.05
N LYS A 35 -17.20 14.98 -3.78
CA LYS A 35 -16.14 15.53 -4.64
C LYS A 35 -14.76 15.31 -4.01
N THR A 36 -13.81 14.86 -4.80
CA THR A 36 -12.40 14.87 -4.41
C THR A 36 -11.90 16.31 -4.41
N ILE A 37 -11.47 16.81 -3.26
CA ILE A 37 -10.96 18.18 -3.09
C ILE A 37 -9.48 18.24 -3.50
N THR A 38 -8.69 17.24 -3.04
CA THR A 38 -7.26 17.14 -3.32
C THR A 38 -6.81 15.68 -3.18
N THR A 39 -5.64 15.38 -3.68
CA THR A 39 -5.00 14.07 -3.57
C THR A 39 -3.65 14.19 -2.87
N ALA A 40 -3.06 13.07 -2.48
CA ALA A 40 -1.70 13.01 -1.93
C ALA A 40 -0.62 12.91 -3.04
N GLU A 41 -0.99 13.08 -4.29
CA GLU A 41 -0.05 13.02 -5.42
C GLU A 41 1.06 14.06 -5.26
N GLY A 42 2.31 13.62 -5.39
CA GLY A 42 3.49 14.45 -5.18
C GLY A 42 3.85 14.73 -3.72
N LEU A 43 2.99 14.38 -2.75
CA LEU A 43 3.25 14.58 -1.32
C LEU A 43 3.69 13.30 -0.62
N VAL A 44 3.14 12.15 -1.03
CA VAL A 44 3.42 10.86 -0.42
C VAL A 44 3.65 9.82 -1.51
N LYS A 45 4.70 9.02 -1.37
CA LYS A 45 4.95 7.83 -2.19
C LYS A 45 4.75 6.60 -1.30
N PRO A 46 3.52 6.06 -1.21
CA PRO A 46 3.26 4.93 -0.33
C PRO A 46 3.96 3.68 -0.86
N ASN A 47 4.78 3.06 -0.02
CA ASN A 47 5.40 1.77 -0.30
C ASN A 47 4.67 0.68 0.48
N LEU A 48 4.07 -0.27 -0.23
CA LEU A 48 3.54 -1.48 0.37
C LEU A 48 4.62 -2.55 0.34
N VAL A 49 4.99 -3.04 1.51
CA VAL A 49 6.08 -4.01 1.65
C VAL A 49 5.61 -5.28 2.35
N MET A 50 6.20 -6.39 1.99
CA MET A 50 6.04 -7.65 2.70
C MET A 50 7.03 -7.67 3.87
N VAL A 51 6.56 -8.00 5.08
CA VAL A 51 7.40 -8.05 6.27
C VAL A 51 7.40 -9.45 6.89
N ALA A 52 8.54 -9.84 7.45
CA ALA A 52 8.69 -11.07 8.22
C ALA A 52 9.40 -10.77 9.54
N ARG A 53 9.12 -11.55 10.58
CA ARG A 53 9.90 -11.49 11.81
C ARG A 53 11.35 -11.91 11.52
N ARG A 54 12.32 -11.15 12.02
CA ARG A 54 13.75 -11.41 11.78
C ARG A 54 14.14 -12.84 12.15
N ALA A 55 13.76 -13.31 13.33
CA ALA A 55 14.04 -14.68 13.77
C ALA A 55 13.50 -15.72 12.77
N TYR A 56 12.24 -15.58 12.35
CA TYR A 56 11.64 -16.49 11.37
C TYR A 56 12.39 -16.48 10.03
N ALA A 57 12.76 -15.30 9.55
CA ALA A 57 13.48 -15.18 8.28
C ALA A 57 14.88 -15.81 8.34
N GLN A 58 15.54 -15.77 9.51
CA GLN A 58 16.85 -16.40 9.74
C GLN A 58 16.73 -17.92 9.89
N GLU A 59 15.69 -18.41 10.55
CA GLU A 59 15.46 -19.84 10.76
C GLU A 59 14.93 -20.55 9.51
N HIS A 60 14.21 -19.79 8.64
CA HIS A 60 13.54 -20.37 7.46
C HIS A 60 13.84 -19.56 6.17
N PRO A 61 15.11 -19.38 5.80
CA PRO A 61 15.49 -18.57 4.64
C PRO A 61 14.98 -19.17 3.32
N ASP A 62 14.81 -20.47 3.23
CA ASP A 62 14.25 -21.17 2.08
C ASP A 62 12.76 -20.85 1.87
N VAL A 63 12.00 -20.72 2.96
CA VAL A 63 10.58 -20.32 2.91
C VAL A 63 10.47 -18.89 2.41
N VAL A 64 11.27 -17.96 2.95
CA VAL A 64 11.29 -16.56 2.51
C VAL A 64 11.61 -16.45 1.03
N LYS A 65 12.64 -17.15 0.54
CA LYS A 65 13.00 -17.17 -0.89
C LYS A 65 11.86 -17.69 -1.76
N ARG A 66 11.17 -18.74 -1.34
CA ARG A 66 10.00 -19.26 -2.08
C ARG A 66 8.85 -18.27 -2.12
N VAL A 67 8.55 -17.60 -1.02
CA VAL A 67 7.50 -16.57 -0.96
C VAL A 67 7.83 -15.41 -1.92
N VAL A 68 9.06 -14.90 -1.88
CA VAL A 68 9.52 -13.85 -2.80
C VAL A 68 9.41 -14.31 -4.26
N ALA A 69 9.84 -15.54 -4.57
CA ALA A 69 9.76 -16.08 -5.92
C ALA A 69 8.30 -16.21 -6.43
N VAL A 70 7.37 -16.65 -5.56
CA VAL A 70 5.94 -16.71 -5.91
C VAL A 70 5.37 -15.32 -6.12
N HIS A 71 5.73 -14.35 -5.28
CA HIS A 71 5.31 -12.96 -5.42
C HIS A 71 5.76 -12.36 -6.77
N ARG A 72 7.02 -12.57 -7.15
CA ARG A 72 7.55 -12.15 -8.46
C ARG A 72 6.82 -12.79 -9.63
N LYS A 73 6.56 -14.10 -9.54
CA LYS A 73 5.74 -14.79 -10.56
C LYS A 73 4.34 -14.20 -10.68
N ALA A 74 3.72 -13.84 -9.55
CA ALA A 74 2.40 -13.22 -9.56
C ALA A 74 2.44 -11.83 -10.23
N HIS A 75 3.45 -11.02 -9.95
CA HIS A 75 3.63 -9.71 -10.60
C HIS A 75 3.85 -9.86 -12.11
N ALA A 76 4.73 -10.75 -12.55
CA ALA A 76 4.94 -11.03 -13.97
C ALA A 76 3.63 -11.46 -14.63
N TRP A 77 2.90 -12.39 -14.00
CA TRP A 77 1.62 -12.87 -14.51
C TRP A 77 0.57 -11.75 -14.62
N ILE A 78 0.46 -10.86 -13.63
CA ILE A 78 -0.45 -9.70 -13.65
C ILE A 78 -0.13 -8.81 -14.85
N ASN A 79 1.14 -8.53 -15.09
CA ASN A 79 1.57 -7.68 -16.21
C ASN A 79 1.30 -8.30 -17.58
N GLU A 80 1.40 -9.61 -17.69
CA GLU A 80 1.14 -10.36 -18.94
C GLU A 80 -0.37 -10.63 -19.15
N ASN A 81 -1.18 -10.66 -18.08
CA ASN A 81 -2.59 -11.07 -18.11
C ASN A 81 -3.51 -10.02 -17.51
N LYS A 82 -3.36 -8.76 -17.86
CA LYS A 82 -4.04 -7.61 -17.23
C LYS A 82 -5.56 -7.78 -17.13
N GLU A 83 -6.24 -8.23 -18.18
CA GLU A 83 -7.69 -8.39 -18.19
C GLU A 83 -8.14 -9.44 -17.15
N LYS A 84 -7.48 -10.60 -17.15
CA LYS A 84 -7.75 -11.65 -16.15
C LYS A 84 -7.44 -11.18 -14.72
N ALA A 85 -6.34 -10.46 -14.54
CA ALA A 85 -5.97 -9.91 -13.24
C ALA A 85 -7.01 -8.92 -12.73
N LEU A 86 -7.54 -8.06 -13.61
CA LEU A 86 -8.64 -7.14 -13.29
C LEU A 86 -9.92 -7.87 -12.91
N GLU A 87 -10.32 -8.89 -13.65
CA GLU A 87 -11.49 -9.72 -13.34
C GLU A 87 -11.36 -10.40 -11.96
N MET A 88 -10.21 -11.03 -11.72
CA MET A 88 -9.90 -11.67 -10.43
C MET A 88 -9.87 -10.66 -9.29
N GLY A 89 -9.26 -9.50 -9.50
CA GLY A 89 -9.19 -8.41 -8.52
C GLY A 89 -10.56 -7.84 -8.19
N ALA A 90 -11.40 -7.61 -9.21
CA ALA A 90 -12.77 -7.15 -9.04
C ALA A 90 -13.58 -8.12 -8.17
N LYS A 91 -13.50 -9.42 -8.49
CA LYS A 91 -14.18 -10.48 -7.74
C LYS A 91 -13.67 -10.58 -6.30
N ALA A 92 -12.36 -10.56 -6.10
CA ALA A 92 -11.75 -10.67 -4.78
C ALA A 92 -12.07 -9.48 -3.86
N GLN A 93 -12.18 -8.28 -4.42
CA GLN A 93 -12.48 -7.05 -3.67
C GLN A 93 -13.98 -6.73 -3.60
N GLY A 94 -14.83 -7.50 -4.29
CA GLY A 94 -16.26 -7.24 -4.34
C GLY A 94 -16.62 -5.88 -4.95
N VAL A 95 -15.86 -5.46 -5.96
CA VAL A 95 -16.09 -4.19 -6.67
C VAL A 95 -16.45 -4.43 -8.14
N SER A 96 -17.03 -3.41 -8.78
CA SER A 96 -17.33 -3.50 -10.22
C SER A 96 -16.04 -3.52 -11.07
N PRO A 97 -16.07 -4.05 -12.30
CA PRO A 97 -14.92 -4.03 -13.21
C PRO A 97 -14.37 -2.61 -13.48
N ILE A 98 -15.26 -1.61 -13.53
CA ILE A 98 -14.88 -0.20 -13.71
C ILE A 98 -14.06 0.29 -12.51
N VAL A 99 -14.50 -0.03 -11.29
CA VAL A 99 -13.77 0.32 -10.07
C VAL A 99 -12.44 -0.42 -10.00
N ALA A 100 -12.42 -1.72 -10.31
CA ALA A 100 -11.20 -2.52 -10.35
C ALA A 100 -10.17 -1.93 -11.32
N LYS A 101 -10.62 -1.48 -12.50
CA LYS A 101 -9.73 -0.83 -13.47
C LYS A 101 -9.15 0.47 -12.93
N LYS A 102 -9.95 1.34 -12.32
CA LYS A 102 -9.45 2.58 -11.70
C LYS A 102 -8.41 2.29 -10.62
N LEU A 103 -8.66 1.31 -9.76
CA LEU A 103 -7.73 0.92 -8.71
C LEU A 103 -6.43 0.34 -9.26
N PHE A 104 -6.51 -0.42 -10.34
CA PHE A 104 -5.36 -0.97 -11.02
C PHE A 104 -4.50 0.14 -11.65
N ASP A 105 -5.14 1.12 -12.33
CA ASP A 105 -4.46 2.25 -12.96
C ASP A 105 -3.74 3.16 -11.91
N TRP A 106 -4.23 3.18 -10.66
CA TRP A 106 -3.57 3.88 -9.55
C TRP A 106 -2.47 3.06 -8.85
N SER A 107 -2.33 1.78 -9.21
CA SER A 107 -1.40 0.87 -8.57
C SER A 107 -0.14 0.71 -9.42
N SER A 108 1.00 0.65 -8.76
CA SER A 108 2.28 0.28 -9.38
C SER A 108 2.68 -1.10 -8.89
N PHE A 109 2.81 -2.04 -9.81
CA PHE A 109 3.24 -3.41 -9.50
C PHE A 109 4.73 -3.54 -9.82
N TYR A 110 5.57 -3.34 -8.81
CA TYR A 110 7.00 -3.61 -8.86
C TYR A 110 7.41 -4.47 -7.66
N ASP A 111 8.46 -5.23 -7.80
CA ASP A 111 8.85 -6.30 -6.88
C ASP A 111 10.28 -6.17 -6.35
N VAL A 112 10.90 -5.03 -6.63
CA VAL A 112 12.27 -4.72 -6.21
C VAL A 112 12.27 -3.41 -5.44
N LEU A 113 12.82 -3.41 -4.22
CA LEU A 113 13.07 -2.19 -3.47
C LEU A 113 14.26 -1.45 -4.05
N THR A 114 14.08 -0.17 -4.31
CA THR A 114 15.12 0.74 -4.80
C THR A 114 15.75 1.54 -3.66
N GLU A 115 16.89 2.18 -3.93
CA GLU A 115 17.49 3.13 -2.99
C GLU A 115 16.57 4.33 -2.70
N ASP A 116 15.73 4.70 -3.66
CA ASP A 116 14.70 5.74 -3.48
C ASP A 116 13.62 5.31 -2.50
N ASP A 117 13.20 4.04 -2.53
CA ASP A 117 12.21 3.52 -1.60
C ASP A 117 12.77 3.48 -0.18
N ILE A 118 14.04 3.09 -0.01
CA ILE A 118 14.72 3.11 1.29
C ILE A 118 14.83 4.53 1.83
N ARG A 119 15.18 5.50 0.96
CA ARG A 119 15.23 6.91 1.33
C ARG A 119 13.86 7.44 1.76
N GLY A 120 12.80 7.11 1.01
CA GLY A 120 11.42 7.45 1.38
C GLY A 120 11.03 6.90 2.75
N MET A 121 11.35 5.63 3.06
CA MET A 121 11.09 5.05 4.38
C MET A 121 11.89 5.75 5.51
N GLU A 122 13.12 6.21 5.25
CA GLU A 122 13.89 7.00 6.21
C GLU A 122 13.27 8.39 6.44
N GLU A 123 12.72 9.00 5.41
CA GLU A 123 11.97 10.27 5.50
C GLU A 123 10.67 10.09 6.28
N ASP A 124 9.90 9.05 6.02
CA ASP A 124 8.70 8.68 6.78
C ASP A 124 9.04 8.46 8.27
N LYS A 125 10.12 7.74 8.56
CA LYS A 125 10.59 7.53 9.92
C LYS A 125 10.89 8.86 10.61
N ARG A 126 11.61 9.76 9.94
CA ARG A 126 11.94 11.09 10.47
C ARG A 126 10.68 11.88 10.76
N PHE A 127 9.74 11.93 9.80
CA PHE A 127 8.45 12.59 9.98
C PHE A 127 7.67 12.05 11.19
N LEU A 128 7.60 10.72 11.34
CA LEU A 128 6.92 10.09 12.47
C LEU A 128 7.55 10.45 13.82
N ILE A 129 8.88 10.57 13.89
CA ILE A 129 9.61 10.97 15.09
C ILE A 129 9.35 12.43 15.41
N GLU A 130 9.51 13.33 14.43
CA GLU A 130 9.35 14.77 14.59
C GLU A 130 7.93 15.17 15.02
N ASN A 131 6.93 14.40 14.58
CA ASN A 131 5.53 14.62 14.95
C ASN A 131 5.06 13.81 16.16
N GLY A 132 5.96 13.15 16.89
CA GLY A 132 5.63 12.39 18.10
C GLY A 132 4.78 11.13 17.86
N LEU A 133 4.67 10.67 16.61
CA LEU A 133 3.92 9.48 16.20
C LEU A 133 4.73 8.20 16.37
N MET A 134 6.05 8.31 16.47
CA MET A 134 6.97 7.22 16.77
C MET A 134 7.75 7.52 18.05
N ARG A 135 7.92 6.51 18.90
CA ARG A 135 8.73 6.65 20.13
C ARG A 135 10.21 6.82 19.76
N THR A 136 10.82 7.93 20.15
CA THR A 136 12.22 8.27 19.85
C THR A 136 13.25 7.29 20.42
N LYS A 137 12.87 6.51 21.43
CA LYS A 137 13.74 5.47 22.03
C LYS A 137 13.96 4.26 21.12
N ILE A 138 13.11 4.05 20.12
CA ILE A 138 13.24 2.95 19.16
C ILE A 138 14.14 3.44 18.03
N ARG A 139 15.40 3.03 18.05
CA ARG A 139 16.32 3.27 16.93
C ARG A 139 16.02 2.24 15.83
N VAL A 140 15.37 2.68 14.77
CA VAL A 140 15.13 1.87 13.57
C VAL A 140 16.15 2.29 12.51
N ASP A 141 16.97 1.36 12.10
CA ASP A 141 17.79 1.47 10.89
C ASP A 141 17.03 0.75 9.77
N VAL A 142 16.42 1.53 8.88
CA VAL A 142 15.58 0.99 7.78
C VAL A 142 16.38 0.06 6.89
N ARG A 143 17.62 0.43 6.56
CA ARG A 143 18.49 -0.39 5.70
C ARG A 143 18.76 -1.76 6.31
N SER A 144 18.93 -1.85 7.62
CA SER A 144 19.13 -3.13 8.32
C SER A 144 17.88 -4.03 8.34
N LEU A 145 16.73 -3.49 8.00
CA LEU A 145 15.48 -4.25 7.88
C LEU A 145 15.28 -4.83 6.48
N VAL A 146 15.97 -4.29 5.47
CA VAL A 146 15.83 -4.73 4.08
C VAL A 146 16.64 -5.99 3.86
N MET A 147 15.98 -7.03 3.37
CA MET A 147 16.66 -8.26 2.96
C MET A 147 17.35 -8.03 1.61
N PRO A 148 18.60 -8.54 1.40
CA PRO A 148 19.32 -8.35 0.14
C PRO A 148 18.56 -8.85 -1.09
N GLU A 149 17.74 -9.88 -0.93
CA GLU A 149 16.89 -10.46 -1.98
C GLU A 149 15.79 -9.50 -2.46
N ALA A 150 15.41 -8.52 -1.65
CA ALA A 150 14.40 -7.53 -2.00
C ALA A 150 14.92 -6.45 -2.98
N MET A 151 16.25 -6.33 -3.11
CA MET A 151 16.92 -5.32 -3.94
C MET A 151 17.49 -5.89 -5.26
N ARG A 152 17.15 -7.12 -5.62
CA ARG A 152 17.69 -7.81 -6.81
C ARG A 152 16.63 -8.20 -7.78
#